data_07e7b6b8180c08cf2f156194cab2ea76
#
_entry.id   07e7b6b8180c08cf2f156194cab2ea76
#
_cell.length_a   1.000
_cell.length_b   1.000
_cell.length_c   1.000
_cell.angle_alpha   90.00
_cell.angle_beta   90.00
_cell.angle_gamma   90.00
#
_symmetry.space_group_name_H-M   'P 1'
#
loop_
_entity.id
_entity.type
_entity.pdbx_description
1 polymer ?
#
loop_
_entity_poly.entity_id
_entity_poly.type
_entity_poly.pdbx_seq_one_letter_code
_entity_poly.pdbx_strand_id
1 'polypeptide(L)'
;MGGADGTFDISQLEELKAEVWENYRQEQLPDPQLIRETREQAMTYGDATMRYTVDVYGDKPEDGYPLYICMHGGGEDTTPDFNDSQWEMMRYYYSQEMTDCVYVAVRGVRDTWDTHFNPESYPLYDRLIRYMILTRDVDPNRVYLLGFSAGGDGVYAISARMPDRFAAANMGSGHPNGVSMLNLYNLPIQLQAGEYDDEFDRNRVTAEYGLLLDEYQEETGGYPHRTLIHYDCGHNYDDSFSTPIPVMTDIAAWLNDGDRTHEDVDSYPPHYTEQFTRDPCPVSVIWDLSTRALLRDTESFYYLSAPAETDNGVITIALDDENHINIETQDVNGEFSMFLNEYMVDFTQPVTFTVNGAEYTFDLDPNYAILEATTYDRGDPNYQFEAMVTFTGQ
;
A
#
# COMPACT_ATOMS: atom_id res chain seq x y z
N MET A 1 -9.34 20.77 27.24
CA MET A 1 -9.89 21.99 26.62
C MET A 1 -8.72 22.69 25.94
N GLY A 2 -8.70 22.67 24.61
CA GLY A 2 -7.63 23.31 23.85
C GLY A 2 -7.57 24.81 24.05
N GLY A 3 -6.41 25.44 23.80
CA GLY A 3 -6.26 26.88 23.71
C GLY A 3 -7.23 27.48 22.70
N ALA A 4 -7.38 28.80 22.66
CA ALA A 4 -8.30 29.49 21.72
C ALA A 4 -7.90 29.29 20.23
N ASP A 5 -6.70 28.76 19.97
CA ASP A 5 -6.11 28.41 18.67
C ASP A 5 -6.11 26.90 18.38
N GLY A 6 -6.71 26.06 19.23
CA GLY A 6 -6.77 24.60 19.07
C GLY A 6 -5.57 23.86 19.66
N THR A 7 -4.59 24.53 20.25
CA THR A 7 -3.43 23.87 20.89
C THR A 7 -3.84 23.16 22.18
N PHE A 8 -3.15 22.06 22.53
CA PHE A 8 -3.41 21.28 23.73
C PHE A 8 -2.08 20.82 24.37
N ASP A 9 -2.15 20.44 25.67
CA ASP A 9 -0.99 19.89 26.37
C ASP A 9 -0.76 18.44 25.93
N ILE A 10 0.49 18.09 25.62
CA ILE A 10 0.90 16.77 25.15
C ILE A 10 0.46 15.64 26.11
N SER A 11 0.30 15.92 27.41
CA SER A 11 -0.19 14.96 28.39
C SER A 11 -1.64 14.50 28.17
N GLN A 12 -2.39 15.21 27.32
CA GLN A 12 -3.79 14.87 26.95
C GLN A 12 -3.86 14.05 25.65
N LEU A 13 -2.75 13.83 24.97
CA LEU A 13 -2.69 13.34 23.60
C LEU A 13 -3.38 11.98 23.42
N GLU A 14 -3.04 11.01 24.25
CA GLU A 14 -3.63 9.66 24.15
C GLU A 14 -5.17 9.67 24.34
N GLU A 15 -5.67 10.50 25.27
CA GLU A 15 -7.10 10.66 25.49
C GLU A 15 -7.77 11.31 24.27
N LEU A 16 -7.14 12.34 23.69
CA LEU A 16 -7.67 13.05 22.53
C LEU A 16 -7.64 12.20 21.26
N LYS A 17 -6.57 11.42 21.05
CA LYS A 17 -6.50 10.44 19.94
C LYS A 17 -7.64 9.44 20.03
N ALA A 18 -7.85 8.85 21.19
CA ALA A 18 -8.93 7.90 21.39
C ALA A 18 -10.32 8.56 21.22
N GLU A 19 -10.51 9.79 21.70
CA GLU A 19 -11.75 10.56 21.52
C GLU A 19 -12.04 10.84 20.04
N VAL A 20 -11.06 11.36 19.31
CA VAL A 20 -11.21 11.70 17.88
C VAL A 20 -11.50 10.45 17.04
N TRP A 21 -10.80 9.34 17.31
CA TRP A 21 -11.07 8.08 16.64
C TRP A 21 -12.49 7.56 16.92
N GLU A 22 -12.93 7.60 18.16
CA GLU A 22 -14.29 7.17 18.53
C GLU A 22 -15.36 8.08 17.92
N ASN A 23 -15.15 9.40 17.87
CA ASN A 23 -16.04 10.34 17.18
C ASN A 23 -16.14 10.00 15.69
N TYR A 24 -15.01 9.77 15.02
CA TYR A 24 -14.98 9.33 13.63
C TYR A 24 -15.81 8.05 13.42
N ARG A 25 -15.61 7.02 14.25
CA ARG A 25 -16.37 5.77 14.18
C ARG A 25 -17.87 5.98 14.35
N GLN A 26 -18.27 6.80 15.34
CA GLN A 26 -19.68 7.08 15.61
C GLN A 26 -20.37 7.82 14.47
N GLU A 27 -19.64 8.64 13.73
CA GLU A 27 -20.14 9.33 12.54
C GLU A 27 -20.19 8.44 11.30
N GLN A 28 -19.18 7.60 11.09
CA GLN A 28 -19.07 6.77 9.89
C GLN A 28 -19.97 5.52 9.93
N LEU A 29 -20.06 4.83 11.08
CA LEU A 29 -20.81 3.57 11.18
C LEU A 29 -22.30 3.67 10.82
N PRO A 30 -23.04 4.76 11.14
CA PRO A 30 -24.42 4.93 10.71
C PRO A 30 -24.57 5.49 9.28
N ASP A 31 -23.47 5.75 8.56
CA ASP A 31 -23.55 6.30 7.20
C ASP A 31 -24.34 5.37 6.26
N PRO A 32 -25.41 5.86 5.60
CA PRO A 32 -26.22 5.05 4.72
C PRO A 32 -25.45 4.47 3.51
N GLN A 33 -24.39 5.13 3.05
CA GLN A 33 -23.53 4.62 1.97
C GLN A 33 -22.71 3.43 2.47
N LEU A 34 -22.01 3.56 3.60
CA LEU A 34 -21.27 2.47 4.22
C LEU A 34 -22.16 1.25 4.46
N ILE A 35 -23.34 1.46 5.07
CA ILE A 35 -24.29 0.38 5.35
C ILE A 35 -24.76 -0.33 4.07
N ARG A 36 -25.07 0.43 3.01
CA ARG A 36 -25.47 -0.14 1.73
C ARG A 36 -24.33 -0.90 1.06
N GLU A 37 -23.18 -0.27 0.90
CA GLU A 37 -22.03 -0.81 0.17
C GLU A 37 -21.46 -2.07 0.85
N THR A 38 -21.44 -2.11 2.19
CA THR A 38 -21.01 -3.30 2.94
C THR A 38 -22.03 -4.44 2.88
N ARG A 39 -23.34 -4.12 2.92
CA ARG A 39 -24.41 -5.13 2.79
C ARG A 39 -24.47 -5.73 1.38
N GLU A 40 -24.33 -4.90 0.35
CA GLU A 40 -24.40 -5.29 -1.05
C GLU A 40 -23.08 -5.84 -1.58
N GLN A 41 -21.99 -5.66 -0.82
CA GLN A 41 -20.62 -5.98 -1.24
C GLN A 41 -20.29 -5.39 -2.62
N ALA A 42 -20.68 -4.14 -2.80
CA ALA A 42 -20.51 -3.38 -4.02
C ALA A 42 -20.34 -1.89 -3.69
N MET A 43 -19.26 -1.32 -4.16
CA MET A 43 -18.88 0.08 -3.92
C MET A 43 -18.89 0.84 -5.23
N THR A 44 -19.31 2.11 -5.20
CA THR A 44 -19.40 2.93 -6.41
C THR A 44 -18.53 4.18 -6.31
N TYR A 45 -17.88 4.55 -7.42
CA TYR A 45 -17.19 5.81 -7.59
C TYR A 45 -17.40 6.30 -9.03
N GLY A 46 -18.03 7.46 -9.19
CA GLY A 46 -18.49 7.90 -10.50
C GLY A 46 -19.49 6.94 -11.14
N ASP A 47 -19.17 6.44 -12.32
CA ASP A 47 -19.93 5.41 -13.04
C ASP A 47 -19.39 3.99 -12.84
N ALA A 48 -18.31 3.86 -12.10
CA ALA A 48 -17.63 2.59 -11.84
C ALA A 48 -18.22 1.89 -10.61
N THR A 49 -18.22 0.56 -10.63
CA THR A 49 -18.66 -0.28 -9.52
C THR A 49 -17.65 -1.39 -9.26
N MET A 50 -17.11 -1.44 -8.05
CA MET A 50 -16.27 -2.52 -7.55
C MET A 50 -17.12 -3.48 -6.70
N ARG A 51 -17.35 -4.68 -7.19
CA ARG A 51 -17.93 -5.78 -6.42
C ARG A 51 -16.83 -6.50 -5.63
N TYR A 52 -17.16 -7.05 -4.49
CA TYR A 52 -16.20 -7.81 -3.68
C TYR A 52 -16.92 -8.87 -2.86
N THR A 53 -16.18 -9.85 -2.36
CA THR A 53 -16.66 -10.78 -1.35
C THR A 53 -15.82 -10.64 -0.09
N VAL A 54 -16.42 -10.90 1.08
CA VAL A 54 -15.75 -10.88 2.37
C VAL A 54 -15.98 -12.20 3.07
N ASP A 55 -14.92 -12.93 3.36
CA ASP A 55 -14.93 -14.13 4.17
C ASP A 55 -14.04 -13.89 5.42
N VAL A 56 -14.48 -14.39 6.57
CA VAL A 56 -13.73 -14.29 7.83
C VAL A 56 -13.34 -15.69 8.25
N TYR A 57 -12.06 -15.92 8.43
CA TYR A 57 -11.50 -17.20 8.86
C TYR A 57 -11.02 -17.12 10.31
N GLY A 58 -11.21 -18.20 11.06
CA GLY A 58 -10.68 -18.40 12.40
C GLY A 58 -11.15 -17.39 13.45
N ASP A 59 -10.34 -17.24 14.50
CA ASP A 59 -10.61 -16.38 15.65
C ASP A 59 -9.92 -15.03 15.51
N LYS A 60 -10.55 -13.96 16.05
CA LYS A 60 -9.97 -12.62 16.01
C LYS A 60 -8.73 -12.54 16.90
N PRO A 61 -7.55 -12.18 16.34
CA PRO A 61 -6.37 -11.84 17.14
C PRO A 61 -6.61 -10.63 18.06
N GLU A 62 -5.76 -10.47 19.08
CA GLU A 62 -5.91 -9.39 20.08
C GLU A 62 -5.90 -8.00 19.43
N ASP A 63 -5.00 -7.77 18.46
CA ASP A 63 -4.82 -6.49 17.78
C ASP A 63 -5.77 -6.29 16.57
N GLY A 64 -6.65 -7.25 16.28
CA GLY A 64 -7.54 -7.23 15.14
C GLY A 64 -7.16 -8.26 14.06
N TYR A 65 -7.99 -8.39 13.04
CA TYR A 65 -7.73 -9.30 11.93
C TYR A 65 -6.74 -8.72 10.93
N PRO A 66 -5.78 -9.51 10.40
CA PRO A 66 -5.15 -9.17 9.14
C PRO A 66 -6.19 -9.16 8.01
N LEU A 67 -6.03 -8.23 7.06
CA LEU A 67 -6.85 -8.10 5.86
C LEU A 67 -6.07 -8.51 4.63
N TYR A 68 -6.59 -9.47 3.87
CA TYR A 68 -6.05 -9.85 2.56
C TYR A 68 -6.98 -9.34 1.46
N ILE A 69 -6.47 -8.47 0.59
CA ILE A 69 -7.18 -7.97 -0.60
C ILE A 69 -6.61 -8.70 -1.81
N CYS A 70 -7.43 -9.53 -2.46
CA CYS A 70 -7.00 -10.46 -3.49
C CYS A 70 -7.64 -10.12 -4.84
N MET A 71 -6.80 -9.94 -5.87
CA MET A 71 -7.17 -9.49 -7.21
C MET A 71 -7.07 -10.62 -8.23
N HIS A 72 -8.15 -10.82 -8.99
CA HIS A 72 -8.27 -11.89 -9.99
C HIS A 72 -7.52 -11.58 -11.30
N GLY A 73 -7.22 -12.63 -12.07
CA GLY A 73 -6.76 -12.53 -13.45
C GLY A 73 -7.87 -12.14 -14.43
N GLY A 74 -7.53 -11.98 -15.71
CA GLY A 74 -8.47 -11.58 -16.77
C GLY A 74 -8.03 -10.28 -17.44
N GLY A 75 -8.98 -9.46 -17.85
CA GLY A 75 -8.69 -8.16 -18.48
C GLY A 75 -9.44 -7.93 -19.80
N GLU A 76 -8.85 -7.15 -20.71
CA GLU A 76 -9.50 -6.58 -21.88
C GLU A 76 -10.04 -7.60 -22.90
N ASP A 77 -9.26 -8.62 -23.21
CA ASP A 77 -9.62 -9.61 -24.24
C ASP A 77 -10.62 -10.68 -23.74
N THR A 78 -11.15 -10.48 -22.55
CA THR A 78 -12.07 -11.40 -21.90
C THR A 78 -13.48 -10.81 -21.85
N THR A 79 -14.46 -11.69 -21.71
CA THR A 79 -15.84 -11.25 -21.51
C THR A 79 -16.10 -10.94 -20.04
N PRO A 80 -17.13 -10.11 -19.72
CA PRO A 80 -17.58 -9.92 -18.34
C PRO A 80 -17.81 -11.25 -17.59
N ASP A 81 -18.38 -12.25 -18.25
CA ASP A 81 -18.63 -13.57 -17.67
C ASP A 81 -17.32 -14.29 -17.33
N PHE A 82 -16.27 -14.14 -18.13
CA PHE A 82 -14.97 -14.71 -17.84
C PHE A 82 -14.33 -14.00 -16.63
N ASN A 83 -14.31 -12.67 -16.61
CA ASN A 83 -13.82 -11.91 -15.46
C ASN A 83 -14.59 -12.22 -14.18
N ASP A 84 -15.90 -12.43 -14.26
CA ASP A 84 -16.72 -12.89 -13.14
C ASP A 84 -16.29 -14.29 -12.67
N SER A 85 -15.99 -15.21 -13.59
CA SER A 85 -15.49 -16.55 -13.25
C SER A 85 -14.11 -16.51 -12.58
N GLN A 86 -13.21 -15.64 -13.04
CA GLN A 86 -11.90 -15.42 -12.43
C GLN A 86 -12.02 -14.85 -11.02
N TRP A 87 -12.94 -13.90 -10.82
CA TRP A 87 -13.26 -13.38 -9.50
C TRP A 87 -13.82 -14.48 -8.56
N GLU A 88 -14.73 -15.32 -9.03
CA GLU A 88 -15.22 -16.46 -8.24
C GLU A 88 -14.09 -17.44 -7.86
N MET A 89 -13.12 -17.67 -8.75
CA MET A 89 -11.94 -18.48 -8.43
C MET A 89 -11.07 -17.77 -7.37
N MET A 90 -10.88 -16.46 -7.44
CA MET A 90 -10.07 -15.70 -6.50
C MET A 90 -10.58 -15.78 -5.07
N ARG A 91 -11.86 -16.02 -4.85
CA ARG A 91 -12.44 -16.28 -3.52
C ARG A 91 -11.77 -17.43 -2.77
N TYR A 92 -11.16 -18.35 -3.51
CA TYR A 92 -10.53 -19.56 -2.94
C TYR A 92 -9.02 -19.63 -3.24
N TYR A 93 -8.53 -18.86 -4.18
CA TYR A 93 -7.18 -19.01 -4.71
C TYR A 93 -6.09 -18.91 -3.62
N TYR A 94 -6.12 -17.86 -2.81
CA TYR A 94 -5.18 -17.69 -1.70
C TYR A 94 -5.71 -18.17 -0.34
N SER A 95 -6.99 -18.47 -0.23
CA SER A 95 -7.63 -18.69 1.08
C SER A 95 -7.32 -20.03 1.73
N GLN A 96 -6.79 -21.00 0.98
CA GLN A 96 -6.66 -22.39 1.46
C GLN A 96 -5.70 -22.58 2.63
N GLU A 97 -4.75 -21.67 2.79
CA GLU A 97 -3.75 -21.70 3.86
C GLU A 97 -3.90 -20.53 4.85
N MET A 98 -4.92 -19.70 4.67
CA MET A 98 -5.18 -18.56 5.55
C MET A 98 -5.94 -18.95 6.79
N THR A 99 -5.51 -18.41 7.93
CA THR A 99 -6.16 -18.56 9.24
C THR A 99 -6.29 -17.18 9.90
N ASP A 100 -7.30 -17.03 10.75
CA ASP A 100 -7.46 -15.87 11.62
C ASP A 100 -7.40 -14.51 10.87
N CYS A 101 -8.12 -14.40 9.75
CA CYS A 101 -8.07 -13.23 8.87
C CYS A 101 -9.42 -12.83 8.28
N VAL A 102 -9.48 -11.62 7.75
CA VAL A 102 -10.50 -11.15 6.80
C VAL A 102 -9.94 -11.29 5.39
N TYR A 103 -10.59 -12.06 4.55
CA TYR A 103 -10.24 -12.31 3.17
C TYR A 103 -11.21 -11.61 2.24
N VAL A 104 -10.72 -10.76 1.36
CA VAL A 104 -11.53 -10.01 0.40
C VAL A 104 -11.07 -10.32 -1.01
N ALA A 105 -11.94 -10.94 -1.81
CA ALA A 105 -11.73 -11.06 -3.24
C ALA A 105 -12.45 -9.91 -3.96
N VAL A 106 -11.72 -9.07 -4.67
CA VAL A 106 -12.28 -7.94 -5.41
C VAL A 106 -12.49 -8.27 -6.87
N ARG A 107 -13.64 -7.88 -7.41
CA ARG A 107 -13.92 -7.88 -8.84
C ARG A 107 -13.37 -6.59 -9.42
N GLY A 108 -12.48 -6.70 -10.42
CA GLY A 108 -11.95 -5.53 -11.13
C GLY A 108 -13.07 -4.60 -11.60
N VAL A 109 -12.81 -3.31 -11.51
CA VAL A 109 -13.81 -2.26 -11.67
C VAL A 109 -14.35 -2.18 -13.10
N ARG A 110 -13.50 -2.49 -14.10
CA ARG A 110 -13.84 -2.49 -15.54
C ARG A 110 -13.34 -3.77 -16.21
N ASP A 111 -13.95 -4.14 -17.33
CA ASP A 111 -13.49 -5.24 -18.19
C ASP A 111 -12.50 -4.73 -19.25
N THR A 112 -11.42 -4.11 -18.78
CA THR A 112 -10.32 -3.53 -19.56
C THR A 112 -8.99 -4.12 -19.09
N TRP A 113 -7.91 -3.89 -19.84
CA TRP A 113 -6.56 -4.40 -19.49
C TRP A 113 -6.11 -3.93 -18.10
N ASP A 114 -6.50 -2.71 -17.68
CA ASP A 114 -6.23 -2.09 -16.39
C ASP A 114 -7.29 -2.40 -15.32
N THR A 115 -7.97 -3.52 -15.43
CA THR A 115 -9.17 -3.93 -14.69
C THR A 115 -9.15 -3.60 -13.19
N HIS A 116 -7.99 -3.65 -12.53
CA HIS A 116 -7.82 -3.40 -11.10
C HIS A 116 -7.20 -2.04 -10.77
N PHE A 117 -6.66 -1.30 -11.74
CA PHE A 117 -5.87 -0.09 -11.47
C PHE A 117 -6.20 1.09 -12.40
N ASN A 118 -7.41 1.13 -12.95
CA ASN A 118 -7.92 2.37 -13.56
C ASN A 118 -8.13 3.46 -12.50
N PRO A 119 -8.26 4.74 -12.87
CA PRO A 119 -8.29 5.85 -11.91
C PRO A 119 -9.33 5.69 -10.79
N GLU A 120 -10.50 5.11 -11.10
CA GLU A 120 -11.57 4.90 -10.13
C GLU A 120 -11.25 3.80 -9.10
N SER A 121 -10.29 2.95 -9.38
CA SER A 121 -9.91 1.84 -8.48
C SER A 121 -9.29 2.35 -7.18
N TYR A 122 -8.39 3.34 -7.25
CA TYR A 122 -7.63 3.79 -6.08
C TYR A 122 -8.51 4.30 -4.94
N PRO A 123 -9.48 5.23 -5.15
CA PRO A 123 -10.38 5.64 -4.08
C PRO A 123 -11.29 4.50 -3.59
N LEU A 124 -11.61 3.53 -4.44
CA LEU A 124 -12.40 2.36 -4.04
C LEU A 124 -11.61 1.41 -3.13
N TYR A 125 -10.32 1.16 -3.43
CA TYR A 125 -9.46 0.36 -2.54
C TYR A 125 -9.22 1.04 -1.20
N ASP A 126 -8.96 2.36 -1.18
CA ASP A 126 -8.82 3.12 0.06
C ASP A 126 -10.09 3.03 0.91
N ARG A 127 -11.26 3.26 0.31
CA ARG A 127 -12.55 3.14 0.99
C ARG A 127 -12.84 1.71 1.48
N LEU A 128 -12.46 0.69 0.70
CA LEU A 128 -12.58 -0.71 1.12
C LEU A 128 -11.79 -0.98 2.41
N ILE A 129 -10.54 -0.52 2.47
CA ILE A 129 -9.69 -0.67 3.66
C ILE A 129 -10.36 0.02 4.86
N ARG A 130 -10.79 1.28 4.72
CA ARG A 130 -11.50 2.02 5.78
C ARG A 130 -12.74 1.26 6.27
N TYR A 131 -13.54 0.70 5.36
CA TYR A 131 -14.74 -0.05 5.73
C TYR A 131 -14.42 -1.35 6.47
N MET A 132 -13.34 -2.04 6.10
CA MET A 132 -12.92 -3.25 6.80
C MET A 132 -12.39 -2.92 8.21
N ILE A 133 -11.63 -1.84 8.38
CA ILE A 133 -11.21 -1.33 9.70
C ILE A 133 -12.44 -1.04 10.57
N LEU A 134 -13.43 -0.31 10.04
CA LEU A 134 -14.62 0.10 10.79
C LEU A 134 -15.59 -1.05 11.14
N THR A 135 -15.74 -2.04 10.26
CA THR A 135 -16.84 -3.02 10.31
C THR A 135 -16.39 -4.46 10.56
N ARG A 136 -15.10 -4.75 10.51
CA ARG A 136 -14.54 -6.10 10.65
C ARG A 136 -13.41 -6.22 11.66
N ASP A 137 -13.17 -5.19 12.45
CA ASP A 137 -12.06 -5.15 13.41
C ASP A 137 -10.69 -5.50 12.76
N VAL A 138 -10.43 -4.97 11.58
CA VAL A 138 -9.16 -5.15 10.88
C VAL A 138 -8.07 -4.32 11.57
N ASP A 139 -6.91 -4.92 11.78
CA ASP A 139 -5.69 -4.21 12.15
C ASP A 139 -5.16 -3.45 10.92
N PRO A 140 -5.17 -2.11 10.92
CA PRO A 140 -4.73 -1.32 9.78
C PRO A 140 -3.24 -1.49 9.42
N ASN A 141 -2.43 -2.01 10.36
CA ASN A 141 -1.01 -2.32 10.10
C ASN A 141 -0.80 -3.72 9.51
N ARG A 142 -1.85 -4.48 9.25
CA ARG A 142 -1.80 -5.83 8.69
C ARG A 142 -2.72 -5.98 7.48
N VAL A 143 -2.61 -5.05 6.54
CA VAL A 143 -3.35 -5.09 5.25
C VAL A 143 -2.40 -5.56 4.15
N TYR A 144 -2.76 -6.63 3.45
CA TYR A 144 -1.94 -7.28 2.43
C TYR A 144 -2.63 -7.22 1.06
N LEU A 145 -1.86 -6.94 0.01
CA LEU A 145 -2.34 -6.85 -1.36
C LEU A 145 -1.77 -8.02 -2.18
N LEU A 146 -2.65 -8.87 -2.70
CA LEU A 146 -2.27 -10.04 -3.49
C LEU A 146 -2.98 -10.01 -4.84
N GLY A 147 -2.31 -10.47 -5.88
CA GLY A 147 -2.93 -10.55 -7.20
C GLY A 147 -2.19 -11.45 -8.15
N PHE A 148 -2.95 -12.05 -9.09
CA PHE A 148 -2.44 -12.98 -10.09
C PHE A 148 -2.82 -12.51 -11.49
N SER A 149 -1.90 -12.60 -12.47
CA SER A 149 -2.12 -12.20 -13.86
C SER A 149 -2.51 -10.71 -13.95
N ALA A 150 -3.66 -10.35 -14.51
CA ALA A 150 -4.16 -8.98 -14.48
C ALA A 150 -4.27 -8.40 -13.05
N GLY A 151 -4.52 -9.25 -12.04
CA GLY A 151 -4.42 -8.87 -10.63
C GLY A 151 -2.98 -8.60 -10.19
N GLY A 152 -2.00 -9.30 -10.76
CA GLY A 152 -0.57 -9.02 -10.58
C GLY A 152 -0.16 -7.66 -11.16
N ASP A 153 -0.68 -7.28 -12.34
CA ASP A 153 -0.55 -5.92 -12.89
C ASP A 153 -1.11 -4.88 -11.89
N GLY A 154 -2.27 -5.20 -11.30
CA GLY A 154 -2.89 -4.39 -10.25
C GLY A 154 -2.00 -4.25 -9.01
N VAL A 155 -1.29 -5.31 -8.58
CA VAL A 155 -0.36 -5.22 -7.45
C VAL A 155 0.74 -4.22 -7.73
N TYR A 156 1.39 -4.28 -8.89
CA TYR A 156 2.42 -3.30 -9.26
C TYR A 156 1.89 -1.85 -9.20
N ALA A 157 0.74 -1.60 -9.83
CA ALA A 157 0.21 -0.25 -9.94
C ALA A 157 -0.32 0.31 -8.62
N ILE A 158 -1.08 -0.49 -7.85
CA ILE A 158 -1.71 -0.05 -6.60
C ILE A 158 -0.64 0.10 -5.52
N SER A 159 0.29 -0.85 -5.38
CA SER A 159 1.35 -0.77 -4.39
C SER A 159 2.26 0.45 -4.60
N ALA A 160 2.58 0.82 -5.86
CA ALA A 160 3.38 1.99 -6.16
C ALA A 160 2.66 3.33 -5.89
N ARG A 161 1.31 3.36 -5.92
CA ARG A 161 0.54 4.59 -5.73
C ARG A 161 0.10 4.83 -4.29
N MET A 162 -0.09 3.77 -3.52
CA MET A 162 -0.58 3.86 -2.14
C MET A 162 0.11 2.81 -1.23
N PRO A 163 1.47 2.76 -1.22
CA PRO A 163 2.21 1.76 -0.44
C PRO A 163 1.95 1.88 1.06
N ASP A 164 1.65 3.07 1.50
CA ASP A 164 1.33 3.43 2.88
C ASP A 164 0.03 2.82 3.42
N ARG A 165 -0.76 2.16 2.56
CA ARG A 165 -1.97 1.42 2.99
C ARG A 165 -1.71 -0.07 3.23
N PHE A 166 -0.53 -0.60 2.87
CA PHE A 166 -0.26 -2.03 2.92
C PHE A 166 0.94 -2.36 3.81
N ALA A 167 0.87 -3.51 4.46
CA ALA A 167 1.98 -4.10 5.21
C ALA A 167 2.95 -4.85 4.29
N ALA A 168 2.43 -5.48 3.23
CA ALA A 168 3.21 -6.12 2.19
C ALA A 168 2.33 -6.41 0.95
N ALA A 169 2.99 -6.70 -0.17
CA ALA A 169 2.32 -7.06 -1.42
C ALA A 169 2.91 -8.34 -2.04
N ASN A 170 2.06 -9.08 -2.77
CA ASN A 170 2.46 -10.26 -3.52
C ASN A 170 1.92 -10.19 -4.96
N MET A 171 2.83 -10.07 -5.91
CA MET A 171 2.55 -10.07 -7.34
C MET A 171 2.84 -11.45 -7.93
N GLY A 172 1.83 -12.06 -8.55
CA GLY A 172 1.93 -13.31 -9.28
C GLY A 172 1.66 -13.12 -10.77
N SER A 173 2.62 -13.48 -11.63
CA SER A 173 2.48 -13.50 -13.10
C SER A 173 1.91 -12.22 -13.71
N GLY A 174 2.23 -11.05 -13.13
CA GLY A 174 1.80 -9.75 -13.60
C GLY A 174 2.84 -9.03 -14.46
N HIS A 175 2.43 -7.89 -15.01
CA HIS A 175 3.28 -7.00 -15.77
C HIS A 175 3.29 -5.59 -15.13
N PRO A 176 4.45 -4.94 -14.93
CA PRO A 176 4.55 -3.64 -14.26
C PRO A 176 4.04 -2.47 -15.09
N ASN A 177 3.88 -2.61 -16.40
CA ASN A 177 3.38 -1.58 -17.32
C ASN A 177 4.12 -0.24 -17.23
N GLY A 178 5.43 -0.28 -16.89
CA GLY A 178 6.27 0.91 -16.75
C GLY A 178 6.05 1.70 -15.45
N VAL A 179 5.41 1.12 -14.43
CA VAL A 179 5.24 1.75 -13.12
C VAL A 179 6.61 1.94 -12.45
N SER A 180 6.84 3.13 -11.90
CA SER A 180 8.00 3.42 -11.06
C SER A 180 7.90 2.69 -9.72
N MET A 181 8.99 2.05 -9.29
CA MET A 181 9.06 1.33 -8.00
C MET A 181 9.62 2.20 -6.86
N LEU A 182 9.94 3.47 -7.11
CA LEU A 182 10.55 4.35 -6.10
C LEU A 182 9.70 4.49 -4.83
N ASN A 183 8.39 4.48 -4.94
CA ASN A 183 7.48 4.57 -3.80
C ASN A 183 7.46 3.34 -2.89
N LEU A 184 8.05 2.21 -3.32
CA LEU A 184 8.10 0.98 -2.54
C LEU A 184 9.19 0.95 -1.48
N TYR A 185 9.83 2.08 -1.17
CA TYR A 185 10.96 2.15 -0.24
C TYR A 185 10.70 1.40 1.09
N ASN A 186 9.48 1.51 1.63
CA ASN A 186 9.08 0.86 2.90
C ASN A 186 8.14 -0.34 2.72
N LEU A 187 7.68 -0.64 1.50
CA LEU A 187 6.71 -1.70 1.28
C LEU A 187 7.38 -3.00 0.84
N PRO A 188 7.38 -4.05 1.68
CA PRO A 188 7.81 -5.37 1.27
C PRO A 188 6.98 -5.90 0.10
N ILE A 189 7.66 -6.36 -0.96
CA ILE A 189 6.97 -6.93 -2.13
C ILE A 189 7.59 -8.26 -2.56
N GLN A 190 6.75 -9.26 -2.84
CA GLN A 190 7.17 -10.47 -3.52
C GLN A 190 6.76 -10.41 -4.98
N LEU A 191 7.70 -10.66 -5.87
CA LEU A 191 7.50 -10.75 -7.32
C LEU A 191 7.65 -12.21 -7.76
N GLN A 192 6.68 -12.71 -8.53
CA GLN A 192 6.70 -14.11 -8.96
C GLN A 192 6.26 -14.26 -10.40
N ALA A 193 6.95 -15.13 -11.18
CA ALA A 193 6.55 -15.56 -12.51
C ALA A 193 7.04 -16.99 -12.78
N GLY A 194 6.42 -17.69 -13.73
CA GLY A 194 6.96 -18.93 -14.26
C GLY A 194 8.09 -18.66 -15.24
N GLU A 195 9.08 -19.56 -15.35
CA GLU A 195 10.22 -19.48 -16.28
C GLU A 195 9.77 -19.32 -17.77
N TYR A 196 8.65 -19.95 -18.12
CA TYR A 196 8.08 -19.92 -19.47
C TYR A 196 6.83 -19.03 -19.57
N ASP A 197 6.63 -18.11 -18.66
CA ASP A 197 5.57 -17.09 -18.75
C ASP A 197 6.04 -15.95 -19.67
N ASP A 198 6.15 -16.28 -20.96
CA ASP A 198 6.73 -15.41 -21.99
C ASP A 198 5.70 -14.50 -22.69
N GLU A 199 4.41 -14.68 -22.41
CA GLU A 199 3.38 -13.76 -22.89
C GLU A 199 3.55 -12.40 -22.23
N PHE A 200 3.70 -11.34 -23.03
CA PHE A 200 4.09 -10.00 -22.60
C PHE A 200 5.46 -9.95 -21.90
N ASP A 201 6.35 -10.92 -22.12
CA ASP A 201 7.66 -11.03 -21.46
C ASP A 201 7.61 -11.03 -19.91
N ARG A 202 6.52 -11.50 -19.29
CA ARG A 202 6.31 -11.43 -17.84
C ARG A 202 7.44 -12.02 -17.01
N ASN A 203 7.97 -13.19 -17.45
CA ASN A 203 9.11 -13.83 -16.80
C ASN A 203 10.34 -12.90 -16.75
N ARG A 204 10.68 -12.30 -17.90
CA ARG A 204 11.85 -11.41 -18.01
C ARG A 204 11.64 -10.10 -17.26
N VAL A 205 10.49 -9.47 -17.45
CA VAL A 205 10.17 -8.20 -16.79
C VAL A 205 10.11 -8.36 -15.27
N THR A 206 9.55 -9.46 -14.77
CA THR A 206 9.56 -9.77 -13.32
C THR A 206 11.00 -9.87 -12.79
N ALA A 207 11.88 -10.57 -13.52
CA ALA A 207 13.28 -10.69 -13.13
C ALA A 207 14.03 -9.35 -13.23
N GLU A 208 13.80 -8.56 -14.28
CA GLU A 208 14.40 -7.23 -14.46
C GLU A 208 13.99 -6.26 -13.34
N TYR A 209 12.72 -6.27 -12.93
CA TYR A 209 12.25 -5.47 -11.81
C TYR A 209 12.77 -5.97 -10.45
N GLY A 210 12.98 -7.27 -10.30
CA GLY A 210 13.67 -7.83 -9.14
C GLY A 210 15.10 -7.29 -9.02
N LEU A 211 15.88 -7.34 -10.10
CA LEU A 211 17.24 -6.78 -10.12
C LEU A 211 17.26 -5.26 -9.92
N LEU A 212 16.27 -4.54 -10.40
CA LEU A 212 16.12 -3.10 -10.13
C LEU A 212 15.90 -2.84 -8.63
N LEU A 213 15.09 -3.65 -7.97
CA LEU A 213 14.88 -3.54 -6.52
C LEU A 213 16.13 -3.93 -5.72
N ASP A 214 16.91 -4.93 -6.19
CA ASP A 214 18.24 -5.25 -5.62
C ASP A 214 19.17 -4.02 -5.66
N GLU A 215 19.22 -3.34 -6.83
CA GLU A 215 20.03 -2.11 -7.02
C GLU A 215 19.58 -0.99 -6.07
N TYR A 216 18.27 -0.73 -6.00
CA TYR A 216 17.72 0.27 -5.08
C TYR A 216 18.01 -0.06 -3.62
N GLN A 217 17.90 -1.34 -3.22
CA GLN A 217 18.21 -1.78 -1.85
C GLN A 217 19.69 -1.62 -1.52
N GLU A 218 20.60 -1.94 -2.46
CA GLU A 218 22.04 -1.74 -2.29
C GLU A 218 22.40 -0.26 -2.11
N GLU A 219 21.73 0.63 -2.85
CA GLU A 219 22.01 2.07 -2.83
C GLU A 219 21.45 2.78 -1.59
N THR A 220 20.27 2.38 -1.10
CA THR A 220 19.50 3.15 -0.12
C THR A 220 19.17 2.41 1.17
N GLY A 221 19.24 1.06 1.17
CA GLY A 221 18.90 0.19 2.31
C GLY A 221 17.39 -0.04 2.53
N GLY A 222 16.52 0.55 1.69
CA GLY A 222 15.08 0.30 1.65
C GLY A 222 14.71 -0.87 0.74
N TYR A 223 13.50 -0.86 0.19
CA TYR A 223 13.00 -1.81 -0.82
C TYR A 223 13.09 -3.28 -0.41
N PRO A 224 12.52 -3.68 0.73
CA PRO A 224 12.49 -5.10 1.11
C PRO A 224 11.68 -5.88 0.07
N HIS A 225 12.32 -6.85 -0.58
CA HIS A 225 11.67 -7.60 -1.64
C HIS A 225 12.17 -9.05 -1.73
N ARG A 226 11.45 -9.83 -2.51
CA ARG A 226 11.83 -11.19 -2.92
C ARG A 226 11.35 -11.43 -4.34
N THR A 227 12.23 -11.97 -5.20
CA THR A 227 11.88 -12.32 -6.58
C THR A 227 12.02 -13.82 -6.80
N LEU A 228 10.98 -14.45 -7.35
CA LEU A 228 10.90 -15.88 -7.61
C LEU A 228 10.57 -16.12 -9.08
N ILE A 229 11.48 -16.78 -9.81
CA ILE A 229 11.19 -17.35 -11.14
C ILE A 229 11.05 -18.85 -10.97
N HIS A 230 9.82 -19.36 -11.10
CA HIS A 230 9.48 -20.75 -10.88
C HIS A 230 9.97 -21.62 -12.05
N TYR A 231 10.84 -22.58 -11.72
CA TYR A 231 11.50 -23.45 -12.70
C TYR A 231 10.50 -24.37 -13.41
N ASP A 232 10.67 -24.53 -14.74
CA ASP A 232 9.82 -25.34 -15.61
C ASP A 232 8.32 -24.99 -15.61
N CYS A 233 7.95 -23.77 -15.16
CA CYS A 233 6.56 -23.32 -15.09
C CYS A 233 6.23 -22.28 -16.16
N GLY A 234 5.00 -22.33 -16.68
CA GLY A 234 4.40 -21.29 -17.52
C GLY A 234 3.64 -20.26 -16.71
N HIS A 235 2.63 -19.62 -17.33
CA HIS A 235 1.81 -18.58 -16.72
C HIS A 235 1.13 -19.05 -15.41
N ASN A 236 0.60 -20.26 -15.40
CA ASN A 236 0.03 -20.88 -14.21
C ASN A 236 1.09 -21.83 -13.61
N TYR A 237 1.80 -21.38 -12.58
CA TYR A 237 2.54 -22.25 -11.69
C TYR A 237 1.57 -22.77 -10.62
N ASP A 238 1.84 -23.95 -10.06
CA ASP A 238 0.92 -24.72 -9.22
C ASP A 238 -0.02 -23.87 -8.35
N ASP A 239 -1.31 -24.03 -8.52
CA ASP A 239 -2.37 -23.35 -7.77
C ASP A 239 -2.44 -23.80 -6.30
N SER A 240 -1.73 -24.88 -5.93
CA SER A 240 -1.65 -25.38 -4.58
C SER A 240 -0.45 -24.77 -3.87
N PHE A 241 -0.67 -23.71 -3.12
CA PHE A 241 0.34 -23.04 -2.31
C PHE A 241 1.03 -23.96 -1.28
N SER A 242 0.60 -25.21 -1.18
CA SER A 242 1.17 -26.25 -0.32
C SER A 242 2.28 -27.07 -0.98
N THR A 243 2.46 -26.99 -2.31
CA THR A 243 3.47 -27.77 -3.03
C THR A 243 4.61 -26.85 -3.50
N PRO A 244 5.81 -26.93 -2.89
CA PRO A 244 6.95 -26.16 -3.33
C PRO A 244 7.31 -26.43 -4.79
N ILE A 245 7.54 -25.39 -5.59
CA ILE A 245 8.10 -25.49 -6.94
C ILE A 245 9.52 -24.89 -6.91
N PRO A 246 10.53 -25.56 -7.48
CA PRO A 246 11.88 -25.00 -7.56
C PRO A 246 11.90 -23.63 -8.24
N VAL A 247 12.77 -22.74 -7.76
CA VAL A 247 12.96 -21.39 -8.32
C VAL A 247 14.39 -21.22 -8.82
N MET A 248 14.60 -20.25 -9.71
CA MET A 248 15.94 -19.87 -10.14
C MET A 248 16.75 -19.34 -8.98
N THR A 249 17.95 -19.83 -8.79
CA THR A 249 18.89 -19.40 -7.76
C THR A 249 19.60 -18.11 -8.16
N ASP A 250 19.95 -17.97 -9.44
CA ASP A 250 20.65 -16.80 -10.00
C ASP A 250 19.83 -16.21 -11.15
N ILE A 251 18.97 -15.25 -10.81
CA ILE A 251 18.09 -14.56 -11.75
C ILE A 251 18.91 -13.79 -12.80
N ALA A 252 20.01 -13.17 -12.40
CA ALA A 252 20.85 -12.39 -13.31
C ALA A 252 21.55 -13.28 -14.33
N ALA A 253 22.08 -14.43 -13.90
CA ALA A 253 22.65 -15.41 -14.82
C ALA A 253 21.61 -15.99 -15.78
N TRP A 254 20.41 -16.31 -15.27
CA TRP A 254 19.32 -16.77 -16.12
C TRP A 254 18.92 -15.75 -17.19
N LEU A 255 18.79 -14.48 -16.84
CA LEU A 255 18.46 -13.41 -17.79
C LEU A 255 19.52 -13.21 -18.87
N ASN A 256 20.81 -13.30 -18.51
CA ASN A 256 21.93 -13.00 -19.41
C ASN A 256 22.39 -14.22 -20.21
N ASP A 257 22.54 -15.37 -19.58
CA ASP A 257 23.21 -16.55 -20.12
C ASP A 257 22.27 -17.76 -20.25
N GLY A 258 21.03 -17.68 -19.72
CA GLY A 258 20.10 -18.80 -19.65
C GLY A 258 20.56 -19.89 -18.68
N ASP A 259 21.36 -19.53 -17.67
CA ASP A 259 21.76 -20.48 -16.62
C ASP A 259 20.54 -20.90 -15.80
N ARG A 260 20.34 -22.22 -15.69
CA ARG A 260 19.17 -22.84 -15.07
C ARG A 260 19.47 -23.46 -13.72
N THR A 261 20.42 -22.89 -12.97
CA THR A 261 20.58 -23.28 -11.58
C THR A 261 19.33 -22.93 -10.78
N HIS A 262 18.89 -23.82 -9.91
CA HIS A 262 17.67 -23.66 -9.12
C HIS A 262 17.78 -24.23 -7.71
N GLU A 263 16.84 -23.82 -6.87
CA GLU A 263 16.65 -24.38 -5.53
C GLU A 263 15.18 -24.67 -5.27
N ASP A 264 14.89 -25.55 -4.33
CA ASP A 264 13.53 -25.77 -3.85
C ASP A 264 13.13 -24.69 -2.85
N VAL A 265 11.88 -24.22 -2.92
CA VAL A 265 11.31 -23.29 -1.96
C VAL A 265 10.47 -24.03 -0.91
N ASP A 266 10.58 -23.59 0.33
CA ASP A 266 9.87 -24.21 1.46
C ASP A 266 8.43 -23.68 1.62
N SER A 267 8.14 -22.48 1.10
CA SER A 267 6.83 -21.84 1.26
C SER A 267 6.54 -20.84 0.13
N TYR A 268 5.25 -20.62 -0.09
CA TYR A 268 4.70 -19.69 -1.06
C TYR A 268 3.91 -18.56 -0.38
N PRO A 269 3.50 -17.54 -1.15
CA PRO A 269 2.47 -16.61 -0.67
C PRO A 269 1.23 -17.39 -0.18
N PRO A 270 0.54 -16.90 0.87
CA PRO A 270 0.72 -15.61 1.52
C PRO A 270 1.85 -15.56 2.55
N HIS A 271 2.56 -16.64 2.85
CA HIS A 271 3.51 -16.72 3.97
C HIS A 271 4.64 -15.68 3.95
N TYR A 272 5.02 -15.17 2.76
CA TYR A 272 5.99 -14.07 2.70
C TYR A 272 5.39 -12.78 3.28
N THR A 273 4.16 -12.45 2.92
CA THR A 273 3.49 -11.20 3.31
C THR A 273 3.19 -11.16 4.81
N GLU A 274 2.81 -12.28 5.43
CA GLU A 274 2.46 -12.38 6.85
C GLU A 274 3.59 -12.02 7.81
N GLN A 275 4.84 -11.98 7.35
CA GLN A 275 6.00 -11.63 8.16
C GLN A 275 6.10 -10.13 8.46
N PHE A 276 5.33 -9.31 7.77
CA PHE A 276 5.47 -7.87 7.80
C PHE A 276 4.26 -7.19 8.44
N THR A 277 4.54 -6.08 9.10
CA THR A 277 3.55 -5.10 9.54
C THR A 277 3.92 -3.74 8.95
N ARG A 278 2.92 -2.93 8.65
CA ARG A 278 3.11 -1.57 8.16
C ARG A 278 3.65 -0.69 9.29
N ASP A 279 4.65 0.14 8.99
CA ASP A 279 5.03 1.28 9.79
C ASP A 279 4.33 2.53 9.23
N PRO A 280 3.41 3.18 9.96
CA PRO A 280 2.75 4.40 9.48
C PRO A 280 3.66 5.63 9.49
N CYS A 281 4.74 5.61 10.29
CA CYS A 281 5.65 6.75 10.47
C CYS A 281 7.11 6.33 10.27
N PRO A 282 7.49 5.76 9.11
CA PRO A 282 8.84 5.27 8.89
C PRO A 282 9.86 6.41 8.94
N VAL A 283 11.07 6.10 9.41
CA VAL A 283 12.16 7.09 9.53
C VAL A 283 12.63 7.65 8.19
N SER A 284 12.34 6.99 7.09
CA SER A 284 12.67 7.47 5.76
C SER A 284 11.54 7.19 4.79
N VAL A 285 11.27 8.14 3.88
CA VAL A 285 10.24 8.03 2.84
C VAL A 285 10.79 8.58 1.53
N ILE A 286 10.51 7.89 0.43
CA ILE A 286 10.72 8.38 -0.93
C ILE A 286 9.37 8.45 -1.62
N TRP A 287 8.96 9.62 -2.08
CA TRP A 287 7.73 9.86 -2.79
C TRP A 287 7.96 10.38 -4.20
N ASP A 288 7.79 9.53 -5.18
CA ASP A 288 7.74 9.90 -6.59
C ASP A 288 6.32 10.38 -6.92
N LEU A 289 6.15 11.68 -7.07
CA LEU A 289 4.87 12.34 -7.33
C LEU A 289 4.30 11.98 -8.70
N SER A 290 5.12 11.54 -9.65
CA SER A 290 4.67 11.14 -11.00
C SER A 290 3.77 9.90 -10.98
N THR A 291 3.80 9.11 -9.90
CA THR A 291 2.96 7.92 -9.71
C THR A 291 1.56 8.23 -9.19
N ARG A 292 1.25 9.50 -8.90
CA ARG A 292 -0.06 9.91 -8.38
C ARG A 292 -1.18 9.53 -9.35
N ALA A 293 -2.29 9.05 -8.80
CA ALA A 293 -3.49 8.77 -9.58
C ALA A 293 -4.12 10.06 -10.11
N LEU A 294 -4.71 10.01 -11.31
CA LEU A 294 -5.45 11.15 -11.89
C LEU A 294 -6.73 11.45 -11.11
N LEU A 295 -7.41 10.38 -10.65
CA LEU A 295 -8.59 10.48 -9.80
C LEU A 295 -8.28 9.80 -8.47
N ARG A 296 -8.45 10.53 -7.36
CA ARG A 296 -8.25 10.03 -6.01
C ARG A 296 -8.93 10.95 -4.99
N ASP A 297 -9.35 10.36 -3.89
CA ASP A 297 -10.01 11.10 -2.81
C ASP A 297 -8.99 11.69 -1.81
N THR A 298 -7.75 11.13 -1.77
CA THR A 298 -6.70 11.60 -0.86
C THR A 298 -5.44 11.98 -1.63
N GLU A 299 -4.78 13.01 -1.16
CA GLU A 299 -3.48 13.49 -1.65
C GLU A 299 -2.33 13.11 -0.70
N SER A 300 -2.57 12.19 0.22
CA SER A 300 -1.65 11.79 1.29
C SER A 300 -0.77 10.62 0.89
N PHE A 301 0.44 10.57 1.49
CA PHE A 301 1.42 9.51 1.33
C PHE A 301 2.24 9.40 2.63
N TYR A 302 2.03 8.35 3.41
CA TYR A 302 2.52 8.26 4.79
C TYR A 302 2.12 9.51 5.60
N TYR A 303 3.08 10.26 6.08
CA TYR A 303 2.92 11.53 6.80
C TYR A 303 3.08 12.77 5.92
N LEU A 304 3.04 12.60 4.61
CA LEU A 304 3.11 13.70 3.63
C LEU A 304 1.76 13.93 2.96
N SER A 305 1.52 15.17 2.55
CA SER A 305 0.47 15.49 1.59
C SER A 305 0.93 16.55 0.60
N ALA A 306 0.35 16.49 -0.59
CA ALA A 306 0.60 17.50 -1.63
C ALA A 306 -0.68 17.73 -2.41
N PRO A 307 -1.03 19.00 -2.74
CA PRO A 307 -2.17 19.29 -3.59
C PRO A 307 -1.99 18.70 -5.00
N ALA A 308 -3.08 18.53 -5.75
CA ALA A 308 -3.07 17.86 -7.05
C ALA A 308 -2.16 18.53 -8.08
N GLU A 309 -1.92 19.83 -7.94
CA GLU A 309 -1.05 20.65 -8.79
C GLU A 309 0.43 20.32 -8.60
N THR A 310 0.82 19.77 -7.43
CA THR A 310 2.17 19.30 -7.16
C THR A 310 2.27 17.85 -7.66
N ASP A 311 2.49 17.66 -8.94
CA ASP A 311 2.30 16.39 -9.66
C ASP A 311 3.60 15.82 -10.29
N ASN A 312 4.74 16.43 -9.99
CA ASN A 312 6.03 16.04 -10.55
C ASN A 312 7.15 16.09 -9.51
N GLY A 313 8.19 15.32 -9.75
CA GLY A 313 9.41 15.28 -8.95
C GLY A 313 9.39 14.22 -7.85
N VAL A 314 10.47 14.21 -7.09
CA VAL A 314 10.68 13.26 -5.98
C VAL A 314 10.95 14.02 -4.69
N ILE A 315 10.28 13.59 -3.63
CA ILE A 315 10.51 14.06 -2.25
C ILE A 315 11.16 12.91 -1.47
N THR A 316 12.30 13.17 -0.85
CA THR A 316 12.97 12.23 0.05
C THR A 316 13.01 12.83 1.45
N ILE A 317 12.56 12.05 2.44
CA ILE A 317 12.54 12.42 3.85
C ILE A 317 13.41 11.44 4.62
N ALA A 318 14.20 11.98 5.57
CA ALA A 318 14.89 11.19 6.58
C ALA A 318 14.80 11.89 7.94
N LEU A 319 14.27 11.18 8.93
CA LEU A 319 14.22 11.60 10.33
C LEU A 319 15.47 11.11 11.06
N ASP A 320 15.99 11.90 11.97
CA ASP A 320 17.04 11.45 12.89
C ASP A 320 16.61 11.58 14.36
N ASP A 321 17.42 11.01 15.26
CA ASP A 321 17.11 10.92 16.70
C ASP A 321 17.25 12.27 17.44
N GLU A 322 17.67 13.34 16.76
CA GLU A 322 17.97 14.66 17.36
C GLU A 322 16.84 15.70 17.09
N ASN A 323 15.63 15.27 16.85
CA ASN A 323 14.50 16.14 16.49
C ASN A 323 14.76 16.92 15.20
N HIS A 324 15.48 16.30 14.27
CA HIS A 324 15.93 16.88 13.03
C HIS A 324 15.44 16.03 11.84
N ILE A 325 14.95 16.71 10.82
CA ILE A 325 14.35 16.12 9.63
C ILE A 325 15.05 16.65 8.39
N ASN A 326 15.62 15.75 7.60
CA ASN A 326 16.21 16.07 6.31
C ASN A 326 15.17 15.89 5.21
N ILE A 327 15.04 16.88 4.35
CA ILE A 327 14.14 16.92 3.21
C ILE A 327 14.94 17.26 1.96
N GLU A 328 14.94 16.37 1.00
CA GLU A 328 15.48 16.61 -0.33
C GLU A 328 14.35 16.59 -1.35
N THR A 329 14.34 17.56 -2.26
CA THR A 329 13.38 17.62 -3.36
C THR A 329 14.11 17.71 -4.69
N GLN A 330 13.66 16.92 -5.66
CA GLN A 330 14.17 16.96 -7.03
C GLN A 330 13.00 17.21 -7.99
N ASP A 331 13.07 18.31 -8.76
CA ASP A 331 12.08 18.69 -9.77
C ASP A 331 10.62 18.81 -9.22
N VAL A 332 10.46 19.11 -7.94
CA VAL A 332 9.14 19.27 -7.30
C VAL A 332 8.62 20.69 -7.57
N ASN A 333 7.50 20.80 -8.28
CA ASN A 333 6.90 22.07 -8.67
C ASN A 333 5.65 22.39 -7.81
N GLY A 334 5.80 22.91 -6.63
CA GLY A 334 4.64 23.27 -5.80
C GLY A 334 4.87 23.10 -4.32
N GLU A 335 3.80 23.13 -3.58
CA GLU A 335 3.82 22.98 -2.12
C GLU A 335 3.55 21.52 -1.74
N PHE A 336 4.12 21.10 -0.62
CA PHE A 336 3.78 19.87 0.07
C PHE A 336 3.82 20.12 1.58
N SER A 337 3.04 19.33 2.32
CA SER A 337 2.99 19.40 3.78
C SER A 337 3.50 18.10 4.40
N MET A 338 4.16 18.24 5.53
CA MET A 338 4.57 17.13 6.39
C MET A 338 3.77 17.21 7.68
N PHE A 339 3.12 16.13 8.01
CA PHE A 339 2.43 15.94 9.29
C PHE A 339 3.38 15.27 10.29
N LEU A 340 3.26 15.64 11.56
CA LEU A 340 4.15 15.18 12.63
C LEU A 340 3.33 14.70 13.82
N ASN A 341 3.85 13.66 14.48
CA ASN A 341 3.31 13.12 15.72
C ASN A 341 4.43 12.87 16.75
N GLU A 342 4.05 12.45 17.95
CA GLU A 342 4.96 12.20 19.07
C GLU A 342 5.94 11.03 18.86
N TYR A 343 5.67 10.16 17.87
CA TYR A 343 6.61 9.07 17.49
C TYR A 343 7.74 9.57 16.58
N MET A 344 7.54 10.73 15.96
CA MET A 344 8.47 11.30 14.99
C MET A 344 9.33 12.42 15.61
N VAL A 345 8.76 13.20 16.53
CA VAL A 345 9.41 14.38 17.13
C VAL A 345 9.04 14.55 18.61
N ASP A 346 9.93 15.16 19.38
CA ASP A 346 9.66 15.63 20.74
C ASP A 346 9.14 17.08 20.69
N PHE A 347 7.84 17.26 20.86
CA PHE A 347 7.20 18.59 20.88
C PHE A 347 7.63 19.49 22.03
N THR A 348 8.39 19.01 23.00
CA THR A 348 8.96 19.85 24.09
C THR A 348 10.23 20.56 23.67
N GLN A 349 10.76 20.27 22.48
CA GLN A 349 11.96 20.85 21.91
C GLN A 349 11.67 21.43 20.52
N PRO A 350 12.44 22.43 20.07
CA PRO A 350 12.35 22.88 18.68
C PRO A 350 12.66 21.76 17.70
N VAL A 351 11.91 21.70 16.59
CA VAL A 351 12.15 20.77 15.49
C VAL A 351 12.91 21.48 14.39
N THR A 352 14.01 20.90 13.95
CA THR A 352 14.85 21.45 12.87
C THR A 352 14.61 20.67 11.57
N PHE A 353 14.42 21.39 10.49
CA PHE A 353 14.30 20.85 9.13
C PHE A 353 15.48 21.35 8.29
N THR A 354 16.18 20.44 7.64
CA THR A 354 17.12 20.79 6.56
C THR A 354 16.48 20.49 5.22
N VAL A 355 16.09 21.53 4.49
CA VAL A 355 15.44 21.42 3.17
C VAL A 355 16.44 21.81 2.09
N ASN A 356 16.88 20.87 1.26
CA ASN A 356 17.89 21.09 0.22
C ASN A 356 19.15 21.84 0.75
N GLY A 357 19.57 21.50 1.97
CA GLY A 357 20.73 22.11 2.64
C GLY A 357 20.47 23.43 3.36
N ALA A 358 19.25 23.97 3.35
CA ALA A 358 18.87 25.16 4.12
C ALA A 358 18.16 24.74 5.43
N GLU A 359 18.57 25.26 6.57
CA GLU A 359 18.01 24.93 7.87
C GLU A 359 16.88 25.89 8.28
N TYR A 360 15.82 25.30 8.85
CA TYR A 360 14.66 25.97 9.42
C TYR A 360 14.32 25.31 10.77
N THR A 361 14.06 26.12 11.79
CA THR A 361 13.71 25.62 13.12
C THR A 361 12.35 26.17 13.54
N PHE A 362 11.50 25.30 14.08
CA PHE A 362 10.15 25.63 14.52
C PHE A 362 9.89 25.13 15.93
N ASP A 363 9.24 25.97 16.74
CA ASP A 363 8.56 25.53 17.95
C ASP A 363 7.15 25.06 17.52
N LEU A 364 6.86 23.77 17.65
CA LEU A 364 5.62 23.17 17.20
C LEU A 364 4.77 22.78 18.42
N ASP A 365 3.53 23.26 18.44
CA ASP A 365 2.55 22.89 19.48
C ASP A 365 1.54 21.88 18.89
N PRO A 366 1.20 20.80 19.64
CA PRO A 366 0.14 19.88 19.23
C PRO A 366 -1.20 20.59 19.07
N ASN A 367 -1.90 20.30 17.97
CA ASN A 367 -3.13 20.97 17.57
C ASN A 367 -4.28 19.99 17.30
N TYR A 368 -5.40 20.17 17.99
CA TYR A 368 -6.58 19.32 17.87
C TYR A 368 -7.18 19.32 16.45
N ALA A 369 -7.20 20.46 15.76
CA ALA A 369 -7.79 20.51 14.42
C ALA A 369 -6.96 19.71 13.40
N ILE A 370 -5.62 19.64 13.57
CA ILE A 370 -4.76 18.80 12.74
C ILE A 370 -5.00 17.32 13.05
N LEU A 371 -5.07 16.97 14.35
CA LEU A 371 -5.37 15.62 14.81
C LEU A 371 -6.71 15.11 14.25
N GLU A 372 -7.75 15.91 14.35
CA GLU A 372 -9.07 15.59 13.81
C GLU A 372 -9.03 15.47 12.29
N ALA A 373 -8.47 16.45 11.59
CA ALA A 373 -8.41 16.47 10.13
C ALA A 373 -7.67 15.24 9.55
N THR A 374 -6.52 14.88 10.11
CA THR A 374 -5.73 13.72 9.63
C THR A 374 -6.42 12.40 9.95
N THR A 375 -7.10 12.27 11.09
CA THR A 375 -7.91 11.09 11.42
C THR A 375 -9.03 10.89 10.40
N TYR A 376 -9.75 11.97 10.06
CA TYR A 376 -10.88 11.91 9.13
C TYR A 376 -10.44 11.72 7.68
N ASP A 377 -9.32 12.31 7.28
CA ASP A 377 -8.74 12.13 5.94
C ASP A 377 -8.33 10.68 5.73
N ARG A 378 -7.62 10.10 6.69
CA ARG A 378 -7.05 8.75 6.55
C ARG A 378 -8.03 7.63 6.89
N GLY A 379 -8.99 7.87 7.82
CA GLY A 379 -9.89 6.84 8.33
C GLY A 379 -9.15 5.65 8.96
N ASP A 380 -8.03 5.94 9.62
CA ASP A 380 -7.08 4.97 10.15
C ASP A 380 -6.51 5.52 11.47
N PRO A 381 -6.66 4.80 12.60
CA PRO A 381 -6.21 5.29 13.90
C PRO A 381 -4.68 5.43 14.03
N ASN A 382 -3.90 4.86 13.11
CA ASN A 382 -2.45 4.97 13.12
C ASN A 382 -1.93 6.16 12.29
N TYR A 383 -2.82 6.88 11.60
CA TYR A 383 -2.51 8.12 10.87
C TYR A 383 -3.13 9.34 11.56
N GLN A 384 -2.83 9.48 12.85
CA GLN A 384 -3.21 10.62 13.68
C GLN A 384 -1.97 11.49 13.90
N PHE A 385 -2.03 12.75 13.48
CA PHE A 385 -0.90 13.69 13.57
C PHE A 385 -1.35 14.96 14.29
N GLU A 386 -0.44 15.58 15.03
CA GLU A 386 -0.74 16.72 15.89
C GLU A 386 -0.18 18.04 15.36
N ALA A 387 0.79 17.99 14.45
CA ALA A 387 1.37 19.18 13.85
C ALA A 387 1.53 19.05 12.34
N MET A 388 1.69 20.18 11.65
CA MET A 388 1.91 20.23 10.21
C MET A 388 2.86 21.39 9.85
N VAL A 389 3.79 21.13 8.95
CA VAL A 389 4.66 22.14 8.34
C VAL A 389 4.55 22.03 6.82
N THR A 390 4.42 23.18 6.14
CA THR A 390 4.32 23.23 4.67
C THR A 390 5.62 23.77 4.09
N PHE A 391 6.09 23.13 3.03
CA PHE A 391 7.29 23.48 2.28
C PHE A 391 6.95 23.74 0.82
N THR A 392 7.83 24.49 0.15
CA THR A 392 7.77 24.66 -1.31
C THR A 392 8.92 23.89 -1.93
N GLY A 393 8.60 22.99 -2.87
CA GLY A 393 9.58 22.25 -3.65
C GLY A 393 10.42 23.17 -4.55
N GLN A 394 11.61 22.70 -4.92
CA GLN A 394 12.53 23.41 -5.81
C GLN A 394 12.98 22.51 -6.96
#